data_bffaa8d06c44d244748e6bc3619fd043
#
_entry.id   bffaa8d06c44d244748e6bc3619fd043
#
_cell.length_a   1.000
_cell.length_b   1.000
_cell.length_c   1.000
_cell.angle_alpha   90.00
_cell.angle_beta   90.00
_cell.angle_gamma   90.00
#
_symmetry.space_group_name_H-M   'P 1'
#
loop_
_entity.id
_entity.type
_entity.pdbx_description
1 polymer ?
#
loop_
_entity_poly.entity_id
_entity_poly.type
_entity_poly.pdbx_seq_one_letter_code
_entity_poly.pdbx_strand_id
1 'polypeptide(L)'
;MHVLISQMQELFRVHDGPRIINEKHIEQWSHSYGLNRASLYDAIAAELALGFHNGTLDYEFCDAVVNDLVGIHFEEDNSLFWQVFLAFDAGEYGHDGDRGVDPVEKYTRPEITRIVSKLTA
;
A
#
# COMPACT_ATOMS: atom_id res chain seq x y z
N MET A 1 -12.84 -5.27 5.11
CA MET A 1 -11.53 -4.66 4.82
C MET A 1 -11.49 -3.18 5.17
N HIS A 2 -12.60 -2.48 5.04
CA HIS A 2 -12.69 -1.07 5.42
C HIS A 2 -12.32 -0.83 6.90
N VAL A 3 -12.77 -1.70 7.79
CA VAL A 3 -12.44 -1.63 9.23
C VAL A 3 -10.92 -1.79 9.45
N LEU A 4 -10.29 -2.68 8.71
CA LEU A 4 -8.85 -2.90 8.81
C LEU A 4 -8.06 -1.63 8.41
N ILE A 5 -8.46 -0.98 7.32
CA ILE A 5 -7.81 0.26 6.88
C ILE A 5 -7.96 1.35 7.97
N SER A 6 -9.13 1.45 8.59
CA SER A 6 -9.34 2.40 9.70
C SER A 6 -8.45 2.07 10.91
N GLN A 7 -8.25 0.80 11.23
CA GLN A 7 -7.35 0.37 12.29
C GLN A 7 -5.90 0.75 11.96
N MET A 8 -5.48 0.56 10.72
CA MET A 8 -4.14 0.97 10.28
C MET A 8 -3.95 2.48 10.37
N GLN A 9 -4.95 3.26 9.94
CA GLN A 9 -4.87 4.72 10.04
C GLN A 9 -4.70 5.16 11.49
N GLU A 10 -5.39 4.53 12.42
CA GLU A 10 -5.25 4.82 13.84
C GLU A 10 -3.85 4.48 14.35
N LEU A 11 -3.30 3.33 13.94
CA LEU A 11 -1.93 2.96 14.31
C LEU A 11 -0.92 4.01 13.83
N PHE A 12 -1.06 4.46 12.59
CA PHE A 12 -0.14 5.45 12.03
C PHE A 12 -0.35 6.85 12.62
N ARG A 13 -1.54 7.13 13.16
CA ARG A 13 -1.82 8.40 13.83
C ARG A 13 -1.13 8.50 15.20
N VAL A 14 -1.11 7.38 15.96
CA VAL A 14 -0.56 7.37 17.32
C VAL A 14 0.91 6.97 17.40
N HIS A 15 1.44 6.35 16.36
CA HIS A 15 2.83 5.92 16.29
C HIS A 15 3.55 6.63 15.15
N ASP A 16 4.84 6.87 15.33
CA ASP A 16 5.67 7.55 14.35
C ASP A 16 6.85 6.66 13.98
N GLY A 17 7.31 6.77 12.73
CA GLY A 17 8.48 6.05 12.25
C GLY A 17 8.15 4.79 11.45
N PRO A 18 9.19 4.08 10.98
CA PRO A 18 9.02 2.86 10.18
C PRO A 18 8.60 1.67 11.05
N ARG A 19 7.99 0.69 10.41
CA ARG A 19 7.60 -0.59 11.03
C ARG A 19 6.58 -0.46 12.14
N ILE A 20 5.55 0.32 11.89
CA ILE A 20 4.41 0.47 12.79
C ILE A 20 3.59 -0.82 12.77
N ILE A 21 3.40 -1.42 11.57
CA ILE A 21 2.76 -2.73 11.43
C ILE A 21 3.82 -3.80 11.63
N ASN A 22 3.51 -4.83 12.44
CA ASN A 22 4.44 -5.91 12.74
C ASN A 22 3.82 -7.29 12.48
N GLU A 23 4.61 -8.34 12.68
CA GLU A 23 4.21 -9.74 12.45
C GLU A 23 2.94 -10.11 13.22
N LYS A 24 2.80 -9.65 14.46
CA LYS A 24 1.61 -9.95 15.28
C LYS A 24 0.34 -9.37 14.66
N HIS A 25 0.42 -8.17 14.12
CA HIS A 25 -0.70 -7.57 13.41
C HIS A 25 -1.13 -8.44 12.24
N ILE A 26 -0.18 -8.91 11.45
CA ILE A 26 -0.45 -9.74 10.28
C ILE A 26 -1.13 -11.05 10.68
N GLU A 27 -0.63 -11.70 11.74
CA GLU A 27 -1.22 -12.93 12.26
C GLU A 27 -2.66 -12.71 12.75
N GLN A 28 -2.89 -11.65 13.51
CA GLN A 28 -4.22 -11.32 14.02
C GLN A 28 -5.20 -11.04 12.89
N TRP A 29 -4.80 -10.24 11.91
CA TRP A 29 -5.66 -9.88 10.80
C TRP A 29 -5.94 -11.07 9.88
N SER A 30 -4.93 -11.90 9.62
CA SER A 30 -5.11 -13.14 8.86
C SER A 30 -6.15 -14.05 9.52
N HIS A 31 -6.05 -14.21 10.83
CA HIS A 31 -7.01 -15.00 11.59
C HIS A 31 -8.41 -14.38 11.54
N SER A 32 -8.53 -13.09 11.82
CA SER A 32 -9.81 -12.39 11.88
C SER A 32 -10.57 -12.41 10.56
N TYR A 33 -9.86 -12.34 9.44
CA TYR A 33 -10.48 -12.30 8.11
C TYR A 33 -10.51 -13.67 7.42
N GLY A 34 -9.89 -14.69 8.02
CA GLY A 34 -9.83 -16.01 7.42
C GLY A 34 -9.00 -16.06 6.14
N LEU A 35 -7.97 -15.25 6.05
CA LEU A 35 -7.11 -15.12 4.88
C LEU A 35 -5.68 -15.56 5.21
N ASN A 36 -5.01 -16.22 4.27
CA ASN A 36 -3.58 -16.43 4.41
C ASN A 36 -2.85 -15.12 4.14
N ARG A 37 -1.54 -15.10 4.41
CA ARG A 37 -0.74 -13.88 4.28
C ARG A 37 -0.81 -13.27 2.87
N ALA A 38 -0.67 -14.10 1.85
CA ALA A 38 -0.69 -13.61 0.46
C ALA A 38 -2.03 -12.96 0.11
N SER A 39 -3.13 -13.59 0.49
CA SER A 39 -4.48 -13.06 0.23
C SER A 39 -4.74 -11.80 1.06
N LEU A 40 -4.25 -11.75 2.30
CA LEU A 40 -4.37 -10.56 3.14
C LEU A 40 -3.61 -9.39 2.52
N TYR A 41 -2.39 -9.61 2.06
CA TYR A 41 -1.58 -8.57 1.42
C TYR A 41 -2.26 -8.03 0.18
N ASP A 42 -2.81 -8.90 -0.67
CA ASP A 42 -3.51 -8.48 -1.88
C ASP A 42 -4.79 -7.70 -1.56
N ALA A 43 -5.52 -8.11 -0.52
CA ALA A 43 -6.72 -7.40 -0.09
C ALA A 43 -6.38 -6.00 0.43
N ILE A 44 -5.32 -5.88 1.22
CA ILE A 44 -4.84 -4.57 1.71
C ILE A 44 -4.41 -3.70 0.52
N ALA A 45 -3.64 -4.28 -0.41
CA ALA A 45 -3.17 -3.56 -1.59
C ALA A 45 -4.31 -3.00 -2.43
N ALA A 46 -5.37 -3.79 -2.63
CA ALA A 46 -6.54 -3.34 -3.37
C ALA A 46 -7.21 -2.13 -2.68
N GLU A 47 -7.36 -2.19 -1.36
CA GLU A 47 -7.96 -1.08 -0.61
C GLU A 47 -7.10 0.18 -0.65
N LEU A 48 -5.78 0.03 -0.56
CA LEU A 48 -4.85 1.17 -0.65
C LEU A 48 -4.92 1.81 -2.04
N ALA A 49 -4.91 1.00 -3.09
CA ALA A 49 -4.98 1.51 -4.46
C ALA A 49 -6.30 2.25 -4.71
N LEU A 50 -7.41 1.66 -4.31
CA LEU A 50 -8.74 2.27 -4.46
C LEU A 50 -8.85 3.57 -3.66
N GLY A 51 -8.42 3.55 -2.40
CA GLY A 51 -8.47 4.72 -1.52
C GLY A 51 -7.60 5.88 -2.02
N PHE A 52 -6.39 5.57 -2.49
CA PHE A 52 -5.53 6.58 -3.09
C PHE A 52 -6.14 7.16 -4.36
N HIS A 53 -6.64 6.30 -5.24
CA HIS A 53 -7.28 6.71 -6.49
C HIS A 53 -8.49 7.61 -6.24
N ASN A 54 -9.30 7.28 -5.24
CA ASN A 54 -10.53 8.02 -4.90
C ASN A 54 -10.28 9.24 -4.02
N GLY A 55 -9.05 9.46 -3.56
CA GLY A 55 -8.70 10.59 -2.72
C GLY A 55 -9.06 10.44 -1.25
N THR A 56 -9.44 9.23 -0.80
CA THR A 56 -9.76 8.95 0.60
C THR A 56 -8.55 8.56 1.45
N LEU A 57 -7.46 8.14 0.80
CA LEU A 57 -6.19 7.81 1.47
C LEU A 57 -5.08 8.62 0.82
N ASP A 58 -4.18 9.18 1.65
CA ASP A 58 -3.07 9.94 1.13
C ASP A 58 -1.88 9.04 0.77
N TYR A 59 -0.97 9.60 -0.01
CA TYR A 59 0.21 8.87 -0.48
C TYR A 59 1.09 8.39 0.68
N GLU A 60 1.34 9.25 1.65
CA GLU A 60 2.25 8.95 2.75
C GLU A 60 1.79 7.75 3.55
N PHE A 61 0.50 7.67 3.84
CA PHE A 61 -0.09 6.52 4.53
C PHE A 61 0.05 5.24 3.69
N CYS A 62 -0.34 5.29 2.43
CA CYS A 62 -0.27 4.12 1.54
C CYS A 62 1.15 3.61 1.40
N ASP A 63 2.10 4.51 1.17
CA ASP A 63 3.51 4.17 1.02
C ASP A 63 4.08 3.54 2.30
N ALA A 64 3.73 4.11 3.46
CA ALA A 64 4.18 3.59 4.74
C ALA A 64 3.67 2.18 5.00
N VAL A 65 2.39 1.90 4.69
CA VAL A 65 1.81 0.58 4.87
C VAL A 65 2.53 -0.46 3.99
N VAL A 66 2.70 -0.18 2.69
CA VAL A 66 3.33 -1.16 1.80
C VAL A 66 4.79 -1.40 2.17
N ASN A 67 5.51 -0.38 2.63
CA ASN A 67 6.88 -0.53 3.09
C ASN A 67 6.97 -1.40 4.35
N ASP A 68 6.06 -1.22 5.31
CA ASP A 68 6.00 -2.07 6.50
C ASP A 68 5.74 -3.52 6.14
N LEU A 69 4.79 -3.78 5.23
CA LEU A 69 4.43 -5.12 4.81
C LEU A 69 5.59 -5.83 4.10
N VAL A 70 6.30 -5.12 3.23
CA VAL A 70 7.50 -5.65 2.57
C VAL A 70 8.57 -6.01 3.61
N GLY A 71 8.74 -5.16 4.63
CA GLY A 71 9.74 -5.37 5.68
C GLY A 71 9.45 -6.57 6.58
N ILE A 72 8.17 -6.99 6.69
CA ILE A 72 7.80 -8.15 7.52
C ILE A 72 8.17 -9.45 6.82
N HIS A 73 7.66 -9.67 5.63
CA HIS A 73 7.97 -10.86 4.82
C HIS A 73 7.51 -10.61 3.40
N PHE A 74 8.41 -10.80 2.47
CA PHE A 74 8.04 -10.57 1.10
C PHE A 74 8.87 -11.41 0.13
N GLU A 75 8.18 -11.98 -0.86
CA GLU A 75 8.79 -12.58 -2.03
C GLU A 75 8.35 -11.81 -3.27
N GLU A 76 9.33 -11.43 -4.08
CA GLU A 76 9.07 -10.73 -5.32
C GLU A 76 8.31 -11.63 -6.29
N ASP A 77 7.11 -11.23 -6.69
CA ASP A 77 6.25 -12.04 -7.57
C ASP A 77 5.35 -11.14 -8.42
N ASN A 78 4.32 -11.72 -9.05
CA ASN A 78 3.37 -10.98 -9.87
C ASN A 78 2.07 -10.65 -9.13
N SER A 79 2.08 -10.71 -7.80
CA SER A 79 0.89 -10.43 -7.00
C SER A 79 0.43 -9.00 -7.16
N LEU A 80 -0.85 -8.78 -6.85
CA LEU A 80 -1.40 -7.43 -6.79
C LEU A 80 -0.63 -6.56 -5.78
N PHE A 81 -0.28 -7.14 -4.63
CA PHE A 81 0.48 -6.42 -3.61
C PHE A 81 1.79 -5.87 -4.18
N TRP A 82 2.55 -6.71 -4.93
CA TRP A 82 3.83 -6.29 -5.50
C TRP A 82 3.65 -5.15 -6.50
N GLN A 83 2.64 -5.24 -7.35
CA GLN A 83 2.35 -4.18 -8.31
C GLN A 83 2.03 -2.86 -7.62
N VAL A 84 1.22 -2.91 -6.55
CA VAL A 84 0.85 -1.73 -5.77
C VAL A 84 2.06 -1.17 -5.04
N PHE A 85 2.88 -2.04 -4.44
CA PHE A 85 4.13 -1.62 -3.78
C PHE A 85 5.03 -0.87 -4.76
N LEU A 86 5.27 -1.42 -5.94
CA LEU A 86 6.12 -0.77 -6.95
C LEU A 86 5.56 0.59 -7.38
N ALA A 87 4.24 0.71 -7.49
CA ALA A 87 3.61 1.97 -7.85
C ALA A 87 3.87 3.06 -6.81
N PHE A 88 3.74 2.74 -5.52
CA PHE A 88 4.01 3.70 -4.45
C PHE A 88 5.52 3.96 -4.31
N ASP A 89 6.35 2.94 -4.44
CA ASP A 89 7.80 3.07 -4.35
C ASP A 89 8.34 4.04 -5.41
N ALA A 90 7.79 4.01 -6.61
CA ALA A 90 8.19 4.88 -7.71
C ALA A 90 7.99 6.37 -7.39
N GLY A 91 7.09 6.70 -6.48
CA GLY A 91 6.82 8.07 -6.06
C GLY A 91 7.71 8.58 -4.93
N GLU A 92 8.53 7.72 -4.32
CA GLU A 92 9.37 8.12 -3.18
C GLU A 92 10.53 9.03 -3.58
N TYR A 93 11.03 8.88 -4.80
CA TYR A 93 12.23 9.58 -5.26
C TYR A 93 12.01 10.24 -6.61
N GLY A 94 12.62 11.39 -6.81
CA GLY A 94 12.73 12.00 -8.13
C GLY A 94 13.67 11.19 -9.02
N HIS A 95 13.42 11.17 -10.31
CA HIS A 95 14.26 10.51 -11.31
C HIS A 95 15.10 11.54 -12.05
N ASP A 96 16.19 11.12 -12.65
CA ASP A 96 17.05 12.00 -13.43
C ASP A 96 16.24 12.70 -14.52
N GLY A 97 16.36 14.03 -14.57
CA GLY A 97 15.62 14.84 -15.54
C GLY A 97 14.24 15.31 -15.09
N ASP A 98 13.78 14.91 -13.90
CA ASP A 98 12.44 15.24 -13.41
C ASP A 98 12.42 16.46 -12.48
N ARG A 99 13.27 17.43 -12.71
CA ARG A 99 13.33 18.64 -11.88
C ARG A 99 11.97 19.35 -11.84
N GLY A 100 11.50 19.62 -10.63
CA GLY A 100 10.24 20.32 -10.42
C GLY A 100 8.99 19.50 -10.67
N VAL A 101 9.14 18.20 -10.94
CA VAL A 101 8.01 17.29 -11.15
C VAL A 101 7.80 16.47 -9.91
N ASP A 102 6.54 16.40 -9.44
CA ASP A 102 6.16 15.53 -8.32
C ASP A 102 6.19 14.08 -8.79
N PRO A 103 7.09 13.23 -8.24
CA PRO A 103 7.17 11.84 -8.67
C PRO A 103 5.89 11.05 -8.38
N VAL A 104 5.14 11.41 -7.35
CA VAL A 104 3.85 10.77 -7.05
C VAL A 104 2.88 10.99 -8.21
N GLU A 105 2.77 12.23 -8.70
CA GLU A 105 1.85 12.54 -9.80
C GLU A 105 2.33 11.97 -11.14
N LYS A 106 3.65 11.91 -11.34
CA LYS A 106 4.20 11.41 -12.60
C LYS A 106 4.21 9.88 -12.70
N TYR A 107 4.54 9.18 -11.61
CA TYR A 107 4.77 7.74 -11.64
C TYR A 107 3.71 6.95 -10.87
N THR A 108 3.39 7.34 -9.65
CA THR A 108 2.46 6.60 -8.80
C THR A 108 1.03 6.68 -9.29
N ARG A 109 0.54 7.88 -9.54
CA ARG A 109 -0.88 8.07 -9.89
C ARG A 109 -1.27 7.35 -11.18
N PRO A 110 -0.51 7.47 -12.30
CA PRO A 110 -0.88 6.74 -13.51
C PRO A 110 -0.89 5.23 -13.32
N GLU A 111 0.07 4.70 -12.57
CA GLU A 111 0.18 3.26 -12.34
C GLU A 111 -0.95 2.75 -11.46
N ILE A 112 -1.30 3.49 -10.40
CA ILE A 112 -2.44 3.14 -9.54
C ILE A 112 -3.74 3.21 -10.34
N THR A 113 -3.91 4.20 -11.20
CA THR A 113 -5.09 4.31 -12.07
C THR A 113 -5.21 3.06 -12.97
N ARG A 114 -4.10 2.60 -13.54
CA ARG A 114 -4.08 1.39 -14.36
C ARG A 114 -4.50 0.16 -13.54
N ILE A 115 -3.96 0.02 -12.34
CA ILE A 115 -4.28 -1.10 -11.45
C ILE A 115 -5.76 -1.07 -11.06
N VAL A 116 -6.27 0.09 -10.66
CA VAL A 116 -7.69 0.25 -10.28
C VAL A 116 -8.61 -0.09 -11.45
N SER A 117 -8.24 0.30 -12.66
CA SER A 117 -9.03 -0.03 -13.85
C SER A 117 -9.21 -1.54 -14.02
N LYS A 118 -8.19 -2.32 -13.71
CA LYS A 118 -8.25 -3.79 -13.76
C LYS A 118 -9.10 -4.35 -12.62
N LEU A 119 -9.01 -3.77 -11.43
CA LEU A 119 -9.79 -4.22 -10.27
C LEU A 119 -11.29 -3.98 -10.44
N THR A 120 -11.68 -2.93 -11.15
CA THR A 120 -13.07 -2.52 -11.32
C THR A 120 -13.66 -2.91 -12.68
N ALA A 121 -12.89 -3.59 -13.50
CA ALA A 121 -13.33 -4.03 -14.82
C ALA A 121 -14.37 -5.16 -14.75
#